data_af6bd9460ad702855620d4ad988d8d4d
#
_entry.id   af6bd9460ad702855620d4ad988d8d4d
#
_cell.length_a   1.000
_cell.length_b   1.000
_cell.length_c   1.000
_cell.angle_alpha   90.00
_cell.angle_beta   90.00
_cell.angle_gamma   90.00
#
_symmetry.space_group_name_H-M   'P 1'
#
loop_
_entity.id
_entity.type
_entity.pdbx_description
1 polymer ?
#
loop_
_entity_poly.entity_id
_entity_poly.type
_entity_poly.pdbx_seq_one_letter_code
_entity_poly.pdbx_strand_id
1 'polypeptide(L)'
;MDSRRDPMNRICRISALLLSLATLPAGCTPYRFGVRSLYPPDIQTVYVPVFTSNSFRRDLGERLTEAVAKEIELRTPYKVVGSPEADSILTGQLIRDTKRLTIESPTDEARETEIAFAVRVTWIDRNGGMIHEGNVPLPPASVDIMQTAFVHPEVGSSIATGQQETIERLARQIVSLMEAPW
;
A
#
# COMPACT_ATOMS: atom_id res chain seq x y z
N MET A 1 10.45 -54.19 -51.55
CA MET A 1 9.51 -54.28 -50.41
C MET A 1 9.01 -52.85 -50.15
N ASP A 2 7.85 -52.62 -50.70
CA ASP A 2 7.23 -51.29 -50.84
C ASP A 2 6.39 -50.95 -49.60
N SER A 3 6.85 -50.00 -48.83
CA SER A 3 6.14 -49.53 -47.65
C SER A 3 5.16 -48.46 -48.09
N ARG A 4 3.99 -48.88 -48.56
CA ARG A 4 2.82 -47.96 -48.69
C ARG A 4 2.45 -47.43 -47.32
N ARG A 5 2.92 -46.24 -47.00
CA ARG A 5 2.53 -45.50 -45.82
C ARG A 5 1.10 -44.97 -46.05
N ASP A 6 0.14 -45.63 -45.45
CA ASP A 6 -1.29 -45.37 -45.61
C ASP A 6 -1.62 -43.89 -45.41
N PRO A 7 -2.31 -43.24 -46.37
CA PRO A 7 -2.67 -41.82 -46.28
C PRO A 7 -3.56 -41.54 -45.06
N MET A 8 -4.34 -42.51 -44.63
CA MET A 8 -5.22 -42.44 -43.46
C MET A 8 -4.43 -42.22 -42.15
N ASN A 9 -3.26 -42.82 -42.01
CA ASN A 9 -2.42 -42.68 -40.83
C ASN A 9 -1.75 -41.29 -40.77
N ARG A 10 -1.51 -40.67 -41.93
CA ARG A 10 -1.02 -39.27 -42.03
C ARG A 10 -2.08 -38.28 -41.64
N ILE A 11 -3.31 -38.46 -42.10
CA ILE A 11 -4.46 -37.60 -41.78
C ILE A 11 -4.74 -37.67 -40.28
N CYS A 12 -4.74 -38.86 -39.69
CA CYS A 12 -4.97 -39.06 -38.27
C CYS A 12 -3.87 -38.39 -37.40
N ARG A 13 -2.61 -38.42 -37.81
CA ARG A 13 -1.52 -37.75 -37.13
C ARG A 13 -1.58 -36.23 -37.26
N ILE A 14 -1.98 -35.72 -38.40
CA ILE A 14 -2.14 -34.27 -38.62
C ILE A 14 -3.33 -33.75 -37.80
N SER A 15 -4.46 -34.49 -37.76
CA SER A 15 -5.60 -34.08 -36.92
C SER A 15 -5.29 -34.14 -35.42
N ALA A 16 -4.53 -35.11 -34.94
CA ALA A 16 -4.08 -35.20 -33.57
C ALA A 16 -3.12 -34.05 -33.20
N LEU A 17 -2.23 -33.66 -34.14
CA LEU A 17 -1.32 -32.53 -33.94
C LEU A 17 -2.07 -31.19 -33.92
N LEU A 18 -3.06 -31.01 -34.79
CA LEU A 18 -3.92 -29.83 -34.77
C LEU A 18 -4.79 -29.73 -33.52
N LEU A 19 -5.31 -30.86 -33.03
CA LEU A 19 -6.10 -30.91 -31.80
C LEU A 19 -5.24 -30.63 -30.56
N SER A 20 -3.99 -31.07 -30.54
CA SER A 20 -3.06 -30.77 -29.42
C SER A 20 -2.62 -29.28 -29.39
N LEU A 21 -2.58 -28.63 -30.56
CA LEU A 21 -2.24 -27.20 -30.65
C LEU A 21 -3.41 -26.30 -30.23
N ALA A 22 -4.66 -26.80 -30.34
CA ALA A 22 -5.85 -26.07 -29.90
C ALA A 22 -6.08 -26.07 -28.38
N THR A 23 -5.36 -26.93 -27.64
CA THR A 23 -5.46 -27.03 -26.16
C THR A 23 -4.41 -26.21 -25.41
N LEU A 24 -3.65 -25.34 -26.09
CA LEU A 24 -2.80 -24.38 -25.39
C LEU A 24 -3.73 -23.45 -24.57
N PRO A 25 -3.74 -23.53 -23.24
CA PRO A 25 -4.53 -22.63 -22.43
C PRO A 25 -4.06 -21.20 -22.74
N ALA A 26 -4.95 -20.39 -23.27
CA ALA A 26 -4.76 -18.94 -23.35
C ALA A 26 -4.78 -18.39 -21.91
N GLY A 27 -3.76 -18.70 -21.14
CA GLY A 27 -3.50 -18.14 -19.82
C GLY A 27 -3.00 -16.70 -19.96
N CYS A 28 -3.78 -15.84 -20.61
CA CYS A 28 -3.59 -14.41 -20.53
C CYS A 28 -4.20 -13.95 -19.21
N THR A 29 -3.47 -14.11 -18.10
CA THR A 29 -3.68 -13.23 -16.96
C THR A 29 -3.41 -11.81 -17.47
N PRO A 30 -4.31 -10.84 -17.25
CA PRO A 30 -4.09 -9.44 -17.65
C PRO A 30 -2.97 -8.86 -16.79
N TYR A 31 -1.74 -9.08 -17.23
CA TYR A 31 -0.57 -8.48 -16.59
C TYR A 31 -0.53 -6.99 -16.96
N ARG A 32 -0.80 -6.15 -15.98
CA ARG A 32 -0.78 -4.69 -16.15
C ARG A 32 0.64 -4.17 -15.96
N PHE A 33 1.18 -3.55 -17.00
CA PHE A 33 2.51 -2.93 -16.97
C PHE A 33 2.42 -1.45 -16.56
N GLY A 34 3.26 -1.05 -15.59
CA GLY A 34 3.48 0.34 -15.22
C GLY A 34 2.73 0.79 -13.97
N VAL A 35 3.28 1.81 -13.31
CA VAL A 35 2.78 2.37 -12.05
C VAL A 35 1.33 2.86 -12.17
N ARG A 36 0.94 3.42 -13.31
CA ARG A 36 -0.43 3.92 -13.55
C ARG A 36 -1.50 2.83 -13.55
N SER A 37 -1.12 1.58 -13.77
CA SER A 37 -2.08 0.46 -13.79
C SER A 37 -2.44 -0.06 -12.40
N LEU A 38 -1.68 0.33 -11.39
CA LEU A 38 -1.91 -0.05 -10.00
C LEU A 38 -2.90 0.88 -9.29
N TYR A 39 -3.24 2.01 -9.89
CA TYR A 39 -4.05 3.05 -9.26
C TYR A 39 -5.31 3.33 -10.06
N PRO A 40 -6.45 3.69 -9.42
CA PRO A 40 -7.67 4.10 -10.10
C PRO A 40 -7.42 5.22 -11.12
N PRO A 41 -7.78 5.03 -12.41
CA PRO A 41 -7.47 6.01 -13.46
C PRO A 41 -8.34 7.27 -13.40
N ASP A 42 -9.48 7.19 -12.73
CA ASP A 42 -10.46 8.27 -12.64
C ASP A 42 -10.08 9.37 -11.64
N ILE A 43 -9.03 9.10 -10.83
CA ILE A 43 -8.51 10.03 -9.84
C ILE A 43 -7.20 10.60 -10.36
N GLN A 44 -7.08 11.92 -10.35
CA GLN A 44 -5.85 12.63 -10.72
C GLN A 44 -5.31 13.49 -9.57
N THR A 45 -6.20 13.99 -8.73
CA THR A 45 -5.86 14.88 -7.62
C THR A 45 -6.34 14.35 -6.28
N VAL A 46 -5.49 14.53 -5.27
CA VAL A 46 -5.77 14.12 -3.90
C VAL A 46 -5.57 15.31 -2.96
N TYR A 47 -6.58 15.63 -2.18
CA TYR A 47 -6.46 16.58 -1.09
C TYR A 47 -6.13 15.85 0.21
N VAL A 48 -5.04 16.25 0.86
CA VAL A 48 -4.59 15.69 2.14
C VAL A 48 -4.63 16.81 3.19
N PRO A 49 -5.72 16.93 3.96
CA PRO A 49 -5.76 17.84 5.09
C PRO A 49 -4.76 17.41 6.17
N VAL A 50 -4.37 18.32 7.05
CA VAL A 50 -3.51 18.00 8.17
C VAL A 50 -4.16 16.92 9.04
N PHE A 51 -3.45 15.81 9.25
CA PHE A 51 -3.94 14.69 10.05
C PHE A 51 -4.11 15.09 11.49
N THR A 52 -5.25 14.73 12.04
CA THR A 52 -5.52 14.99 13.45
C THR A 52 -4.73 14.04 14.34
N SER A 53 -4.38 14.48 15.54
CA SER A 53 -3.64 13.67 16.50
C SER A 53 -4.29 13.72 17.87
N ASN A 54 -4.52 12.56 18.47
CA ASN A 54 -4.92 12.41 19.86
C ASN A 54 -3.72 12.41 20.82
N SER A 55 -2.51 12.49 20.27
CA SER A 55 -1.28 12.57 21.05
C SER A 55 -1.10 13.97 21.65
N PHE A 56 -0.46 14.05 22.82
CA PHE A 56 -0.02 15.32 23.40
C PHE A 56 1.09 16.00 22.60
N ARG A 57 1.69 15.30 21.62
CA ARG A 57 2.71 15.83 20.71
C ARG A 57 2.02 16.43 19.49
N ARG A 58 2.12 17.75 19.37
CA ARG A 58 1.40 18.51 18.33
C ARG A 58 1.94 18.32 16.92
N ASP A 59 3.24 18.03 16.79
CA ASP A 59 3.95 17.96 15.51
C ASP A 59 3.74 16.63 14.74
N LEU A 60 3.28 15.56 15.41
CA LEU A 60 3.19 14.24 14.79
C LEU A 60 2.17 14.17 13.64
N GLY A 61 1.03 14.84 13.78
CA GLY A 61 0.03 14.92 12.72
C GLY A 61 0.56 15.64 11.48
N GLU A 62 1.22 16.77 11.66
CA GLU A 62 1.81 17.57 10.59
C GLU A 62 2.93 16.78 9.86
N ARG A 63 3.86 16.19 10.61
CA ARG A 63 4.94 15.38 10.07
C ARG A 63 4.44 14.16 9.30
N LEU A 64 3.39 13.50 9.79
CA LEU A 64 2.77 12.38 9.10
C LEU A 64 2.10 12.84 7.80
N THR A 65 1.39 13.97 7.83
CA THR A 65 0.76 14.55 6.63
C THR A 65 1.79 14.86 5.56
N GLU A 66 2.89 15.50 5.93
CA GLU A 66 3.99 15.82 5.01
C GLU A 66 4.61 14.54 4.42
N ALA A 67 4.86 13.53 5.25
CA ALA A 67 5.41 12.26 4.79
C ALA A 67 4.46 11.55 3.83
N VAL A 68 3.15 11.54 4.11
CA VAL A 68 2.14 10.94 3.23
C VAL A 68 2.02 11.70 1.92
N ALA A 69 1.97 13.03 1.96
CA ALA A 69 1.90 13.85 0.76
C ALA A 69 3.12 13.61 -0.16
N LYS A 70 4.31 13.59 0.42
CA LYS A 70 5.55 13.28 -0.30
C LYS A 70 5.54 11.87 -0.90
N GLU A 71 5.07 10.88 -0.16
CA GLU A 71 5.02 9.48 -0.61
C GLU A 71 3.98 9.30 -1.74
N ILE A 72 2.83 10.01 -1.69
CA ILE A 72 1.84 10.03 -2.77
C ILE A 72 2.49 10.56 -4.06
N GLU A 73 3.14 11.71 -4.02
CA GLU A 73 3.77 12.31 -5.19
C GLU A 73 4.95 11.48 -5.74
N LEU A 74 5.63 10.73 -4.87
CA LEU A 74 6.76 9.89 -5.26
C LEU A 74 6.35 8.57 -5.92
N ARG A 75 5.29 7.91 -5.42
CA ARG A 75 4.93 6.54 -5.80
C ARG A 75 3.69 6.45 -6.68
N THR A 76 2.84 7.45 -6.66
CA THR A 76 1.56 7.41 -7.37
C THR A 76 1.54 8.39 -8.55
N PRO A 77 0.63 8.22 -9.52
CA PRO A 77 0.41 9.20 -10.57
C PRO A 77 -0.40 10.42 -10.11
N TYR A 78 -0.81 10.46 -8.85
CA TYR A 78 -1.68 11.49 -8.30
C TYR A 78 -0.92 12.76 -7.95
N LYS A 79 -1.59 13.89 -8.05
CA LYS A 79 -1.09 15.20 -7.62
C LYS A 79 -1.73 15.59 -6.29
N VAL A 80 -0.91 15.91 -5.29
CA VAL A 80 -1.41 16.47 -4.03
C VAL A 80 -1.75 17.94 -4.24
N VAL A 81 -2.96 18.34 -3.84
CA VAL A 81 -3.47 19.71 -3.97
C VAL A 81 -3.96 20.24 -2.63
N GLY A 82 -3.92 21.57 -2.46
CA GLY A 82 -4.33 22.25 -1.24
C GLY A 82 -5.82 22.56 -1.16
N SER A 83 -6.63 22.15 -2.15
CA SER A 83 -8.06 22.45 -2.22
C SER A 83 -8.91 21.22 -1.95
N PRO A 84 -9.99 21.32 -1.14
CA PRO A 84 -10.93 20.22 -0.93
C PRO A 84 -11.76 19.87 -2.17
N GLU A 85 -11.66 20.64 -3.27
CA GLU A 85 -12.31 20.37 -4.56
C GLU A 85 -11.55 19.34 -5.40
N ALA A 86 -10.54 18.66 -4.84
CA ALA A 86 -9.81 17.56 -5.46
C ALA A 86 -10.74 16.40 -5.86
N ASP A 87 -10.27 15.51 -6.73
CA ASP A 87 -11.02 14.31 -7.13
C ASP A 87 -11.22 13.35 -5.96
N SER A 88 -10.30 13.38 -5.00
CA SER A 88 -10.39 12.56 -3.78
C SER A 88 -9.82 13.26 -2.56
N ILE A 89 -10.23 12.80 -1.39
CA ILE A 89 -9.82 13.33 -0.08
C ILE A 89 -9.28 12.17 0.76
N LEU A 90 -8.04 12.30 1.22
CA LEU A 90 -7.40 11.36 2.13
C LEU A 90 -7.28 11.99 3.52
N THR A 91 -8.08 11.52 4.46
CA THR A 91 -8.04 11.99 5.86
C THR A 91 -7.37 10.96 6.75
N GLY A 92 -6.67 11.42 7.78
CA GLY A 92 -6.01 10.56 8.75
C GLY A 92 -6.12 11.09 10.18
N GLN A 93 -6.15 10.16 11.12
CA GLN A 93 -6.14 10.45 12.55
C GLN A 93 -5.12 9.55 13.24
N LEU A 94 -4.13 10.14 13.90
CA LEU A 94 -3.23 9.42 14.80
C LEU A 94 -3.99 9.06 16.08
N ILE A 95 -4.36 7.79 16.22
CA ILE A 95 -5.20 7.29 17.32
C ILE A 95 -4.37 6.77 18.49
N ARG A 96 -3.10 6.45 18.25
CA ARG A 96 -2.18 5.95 19.29
C ARG A 96 -0.76 6.43 19.03
N ASP A 97 -0.11 6.89 20.10
CA ASP A 97 1.31 7.19 20.19
C ASP A 97 1.81 6.54 21.48
N THR A 98 2.58 5.47 21.35
CA THR A 98 3.09 4.71 22.50
C THR A 98 4.61 4.64 22.44
N LYS A 99 5.23 4.89 23.58
CA LYS A 99 6.64 4.67 23.83
C LYS A 99 6.77 3.72 25.01
N ARG A 100 7.40 2.57 24.80
CA ARG A 100 7.60 1.55 25.84
C ARG A 100 9.05 1.13 25.90
N LEU A 101 9.59 1.09 27.10
CA LEU A 101 10.89 0.50 27.38
C LEU A 101 10.76 -1.02 27.32
N THR A 102 11.58 -1.67 26.51
CA THR A 102 11.49 -3.11 26.23
C THR A 102 12.62 -3.86 26.93
N ILE A 103 13.83 -3.27 26.95
CA ILE A 103 15.01 -3.86 27.59
C ILE A 103 15.72 -2.79 28.41
N GLU A 104 15.99 -3.13 29.67
CA GLU A 104 16.78 -2.33 30.61
C GLU A 104 18.10 -3.04 30.93
N SER A 105 19.15 -2.25 31.22
CA SER A 105 20.38 -2.78 31.77
C SER A 105 20.21 -3.05 33.30
N PRO A 106 21.13 -3.81 33.91
CA PRO A 106 21.13 -3.97 35.36
C PRO A 106 21.32 -2.65 36.16
N THR A 107 21.66 -1.57 35.45
CA THR A 107 21.85 -0.21 36.00
C THR A 107 20.70 0.73 35.64
N ASP A 108 19.52 0.20 35.25
CA ASP A 108 18.31 0.94 34.88
C ASP A 108 18.46 1.84 33.62
N GLU A 109 19.45 1.56 32.76
CA GLU A 109 19.62 2.27 31.51
C GLU A 109 18.78 1.62 30.40
N ALA A 110 18.10 2.45 29.61
CA ALA A 110 17.30 2.00 28.48
C ALA A 110 18.20 1.44 27.36
N ARG A 111 18.16 0.14 27.11
CA ARG A 111 18.86 -0.51 26.00
C ARG A 111 18.02 -0.60 24.74
N GLU A 112 16.73 -0.82 24.91
CA GLU A 112 15.79 -0.86 23.80
C GLU A 112 14.49 -0.15 24.17
N THR A 113 14.01 0.71 23.26
CA THR A 113 12.72 1.40 23.39
C THR A 113 11.88 1.13 22.15
N GLU A 114 10.69 0.63 22.36
CA GLU A 114 9.67 0.47 21.32
C GLU A 114 8.90 1.77 21.15
N ILE A 115 8.74 2.21 19.89
CA ILE A 115 7.88 3.33 19.50
C ILE A 115 6.82 2.75 18.57
N ALA A 116 5.54 2.89 18.91
CA ALA A 116 4.43 2.40 18.12
C ALA A 116 3.41 3.51 17.85
N PHE A 117 3.08 3.71 16.57
CA PHE A 117 2.02 4.62 16.12
C PHE A 117 0.90 3.82 15.46
N ALA A 118 -0.34 4.22 15.74
CA ALA A 118 -1.51 3.72 15.04
C ALA A 118 -2.30 4.88 14.45
N VAL A 119 -2.66 4.75 13.18
CA VAL A 119 -3.34 5.78 12.39
C VAL A 119 -4.59 5.18 11.78
N ARG A 120 -5.69 5.88 11.92
CA ARG A 120 -6.93 5.62 11.18
C ARG A 120 -6.94 6.46 9.93
N VAL A 121 -7.16 5.82 8.78
CA VAL A 121 -7.16 6.47 7.47
C VAL A 121 -8.49 6.25 6.77
N THR A 122 -8.98 7.29 6.11
CA THR A 122 -10.17 7.24 5.27
C THR A 122 -9.88 7.90 3.93
N TRP A 123 -10.16 7.22 2.83
CA TRP A 123 -9.99 7.73 1.49
C TRP A 123 -11.31 7.68 0.72
N ILE A 124 -11.80 8.84 0.33
CA ILE A 124 -13.10 9.02 -0.32
C ILE A 124 -12.95 9.81 -1.63
N ASP A 125 -13.86 9.58 -2.55
CA ASP A 125 -13.99 10.40 -3.76
C ASP A 125 -14.68 11.75 -3.43
N ARG A 126 -14.75 12.62 -4.43
CA ARG A 126 -15.42 13.93 -4.33
C ARG A 126 -16.89 13.83 -3.90
N ASN A 127 -17.58 12.73 -4.23
CA ASN A 127 -19.00 12.53 -3.94
C ASN A 127 -19.22 11.85 -2.58
N GLY A 128 -18.14 11.58 -1.83
CA GLY A 128 -18.17 10.89 -0.56
C GLY A 128 -18.24 9.36 -0.67
N GLY A 129 -18.12 8.82 -1.89
CA GLY A 129 -17.98 7.39 -2.13
C GLY A 129 -16.59 6.90 -1.70
N MET A 130 -16.52 5.70 -1.14
CA MET A 130 -15.23 5.09 -0.85
C MET A 130 -14.58 4.60 -2.15
N ILE A 131 -13.33 4.96 -2.37
CA ILE A 131 -12.59 4.64 -3.61
C ILE A 131 -12.19 3.16 -3.66
N HIS A 132 -12.34 2.45 -2.56
CA HIS A 132 -12.00 1.04 -2.46
C HIS A 132 -13.21 0.14 -2.78
N GLU A 133 -13.68 0.16 -4.02
CA GLU A 133 -14.67 -0.80 -4.54
C GLU A 133 -13.97 -1.98 -5.22
N GLY A 134 -13.47 -2.91 -4.41
CA GLY A 134 -13.26 -4.29 -4.83
C GLY A 134 -14.35 -5.14 -4.19
N ASN A 135 -14.79 -6.18 -4.87
CA ASN A 135 -15.86 -7.14 -4.51
C ASN A 135 -15.57 -7.95 -3.22
N VAL A 136 -14.99 -7.31 -2.22
CA VAL A 136 -14.73 -7.83 -0.88
C VAL A 136 -15.74 -7.17 0.05
N PRO A 137 -16.47 -7.96 0.89
CA PRO A 137 -17.45 -7.41 1.80
C PRO A 137 -16.76 -6.44 2.76
N LEU A 138 -17.06 -5.15 2.54
CA LEU A 138 -16.79 -3.96 3.36
C LEU A 138 -15.80 -4.12 4.52
N PRO A 139 -14.59 -3.60 4.38
CA PRO A 139 -13.94 -3.03 5.54
C PRO A 139 -14.71 -1.76 5.96
N PRO A 140 -14.66 -1.38 7.24
CA PRO A 140 -15.24 -0.12 7.70
C PRO A 140 -14.70 1.04 6.85
N ALA A 141 -15.46 2.12 6.78
CA ALA A 141 -15.11 3.37 6.06
C ALA A 141 -13.71 3.94 6.37
N SER A 142 -13.01 3.33 7.30
CA SER A 142 -11.66 3.69 7.72
C SER A 142 -10.83 2.42 7.98
N VAL A 143 -9.54 2.49 7.71
CA VAL A 143 -8.56 1.43 7.99
C VAL A 143 -7.62 1.89 9.11
N ASP A 144 -7.45 1.05 10.12
CA ASP A 144 -6.47 1.30 11.20
C ASP A 144 -5.15 0.60 10.84
N ILE A 145 -4.08 1.39 10.78
CA ILE A 145 -2.74 0.94 10.44
C ILE A 145 -1.83 1.18 11.63
N MET A 146 -1.00 0.19 11.99
CA MET A 146 -0.02 0.32 13.04
C MET A 146 1.38 0.00 12.54
N GLN A 147 2.34 0.83 12.95
CA GLN A 147 3.77 0.61 12.72
C GLN A 147 4.56 0.79 14.00
N THR A 148 5.62 0.01 14.11
CA THR A 148 6.51 0.00 15.28
C THR A 148 7.96 0.13 14.82
N ALA A 149 8.75 0.91 15.54
CA ALA A 149 10.20 0.95 15.43
C ALA A 149 10.86 0.69 16.80
N PHE A 150 12.03 0.09 16.77
CA PHE A 150 12.86 -0.13 17.94
C PHE A 150 14.05 0.83 17.92
N VAL A 151 14.29 1.47 19.05
CA VAL A 151 15.37 2.43 19.23
C VAL A 151 16.39 1.84 20.21
N HIS A 152 17.64 1.78 19.77
CA HIS A 152 18.76 1.30 20.56
C HIS A 152 19.74 2.46 20.82
N PRO A 153 19.67 3.12 21.98
CA PRO A 153 20.54 4.27 22.29
C PRO A 153 22.04 3.94 22.21
N GLU A 154 22.42 2.72 22.57
CA GLU A 154 23.83 2.27 22.56
C GLU A 154 24.48 2.31 21.17
N VAL A 155 23.71 2.15 20.11
CA VAL A 155 24.19 2.24 18.73
C VAL A 155 23.94 3.61 18.09
N GLY A 156 23.60 4.62 18.89
CA GLY A 156 23.43 6.01 18.45
C GLY A 156 22.07 6.34 17.85
N SER A 157 21.08 5.44 17.93
CA SER A 157 19.72 5.78 17.50
C SER A 157 18.99 6.59 18.59
N SER A 158 18.23 7.59 18.14
CA SER A 158 17.47 8.47 19.01
C SER A 158 15.95 8.21 18.90
N ILE A 159 15.21 8.64 19.92
CA ILE A 159 13.75 8.61 19.88
C ILE A 159 13.22 9.37 18.65
N ALA A 160 13.80 10.51 18.31
CA ALA A 160 13.43 11.29 17.15
C ALA A 160 13.63 10.51 15.83
N THR A 161 14.73 9.79 15.71
CA THR A 161 15.01 8.93 14.55
C THR A 161 14.00 7.78 14.44
N GLY A 162 13.70 7.10 15.57
CA GLY A 162 12.70 6.03 15.58
C GLY A 162 11.30 6.53 15.26
N GLN A 163 10.91 7.71 15.71
CA GLN A 163 9.65 8.34 15.34
C GLN A 163 9.59 8.65 13.85
N GLN A 164 10.65 9.21 13.29
CA GLN A 164 10.72 9.53 11.87
C GLN A 164 10.60 8.25 11.02
N GLU A 165 11.32 7.20 11.38
CA GLU A 165 11.24 5.91 10.70
C GLU A 165 9.82 5.32 10.74
N THR A 166 9.15 5.40 11.91
CA THR A 166 7.77 4.92 12.06
C THR A 166 6.80 5.73 11.19
N ILE A 167 6.95 7.05 11.12
CA ILE A 167 6.16 7.94 10.27
C ILE A 167 6.33 7.58 8.79
N GLU A 168 7.57 7.37 8.35
CA GLU A 168 7.85 7.00 6.95
C GLU A 168 7.30 5.63 6.58
N ARG A 169 7.37 4.65 7.49
CA ARG A 169 6.75 3.34 7.30
C ARG A 169 5.23 3.43 7.21
N LEU A 170 4.60 4.25 8.07
CA LEU A 170 3.17 4.52 8.01
C LEU A 170 2.78 5.18 6.69
N ALA A 171 3.51 6.20 6.24
CA ALA A 171 3.25 6.88 4.99
C ALA A 171 3.29 5.90 3.81
N ARG A 172 4.31 5.04 3.72
CA ARG A 172 4.40 4.01 2.69
C ARG A 172 3.22 3.04 2.72
N GLN A 173 2.79 2.62 3.92
CA GLN A 173 1.68 1.70 4.06
C GLN A 173 0.34 2.37 3.71
N ILE A 174 0.13 3.64 4.09
CA ILE A 174 -1.05 4.41 3.71
C ILE A 174 -1.15 4.51 2.19
N VAL A 175 -0.05 4.84 1.50
CA VAL A 175 -0.04 4.96 0.04
C VAL A 175 -0.26 3.60 -0.64
N SER A 176 0.23 2.50 -0.06
CA SER A 176 -0.03 1.17 -0.62
C SER A 176 -1.52 0.78 -0.55
N LEU A 177 -2.31 1.34 0.37
CA LEU A 177 -3.77 1.15 0.39
C LEU A 177 -4.49 1.86 -0.75
N MET A 178 -3.83 2.81 -1.42
CA MET A 178 -4.39 3.51 -2.60
C MET A 178 -4.25 2.69 -3.89
N GLU A 179 -3.55 1.57 -3.84
CA GLU A 179 -3.42 0.65 -4.97
C GLU A 179 -4.74 -0.08 -5.22
N ALA A 180 -5.11 -0.22 -6.50
CA ALA A 180 -6.31 -0.96 -6.87
C ALA A 180 -6.16 -2.44 -6.47
N PRO A 181 -7.19 -3.09 -5.94
CA PRO A 181 -7.13 -4.52 -5.61
C PRO A 181 -6.91 -5.34 -6.91
N TRP A 182 -6.11 -6.38 -6.79
CA TRP A 182 -5.75 -7.32 -7.88
C TRP A 182 -6.93 -8.19 -8.29
#